data_04896fd9533ef4b80a4a5cf035d10d51
#
_entry.id   04896fd9533ef4b80a4a5cf035d10d51
#
_cell.length_a   1.000
_cell.length_b   1.000
_cell.length_c   1.000
_cell.angle_alpha   90.00
_cell.angle_beta   90.00
_cell.angle_gamma   90.00
#
_symmetry.space_group_name_H-M   'P 1'
#
loop_
_entity.id
_entity.type
_entity.pdbx_description
1 polymer ?
#
loop_
_entity_poly.entity_id
_entity_poly.type
_entity_poly.pdbx_seq_one_letter_code
_entity_poly.pdbx_strand_id
1 'polypeptide(L)'
;KKNQIKTADFFIAEPGEYLNKLSIPIDFPLFVKPVSGGDSIGINSKSIVHDFAAFEKKVLDIKLKQNTSALVETYLSGKEYSVGIFEDSDNHNLKAMPIEISVKANSEGYQILDFNVKKNDTEIVLPVKDSKIFNDLSKLAKDAFTALGGKSLGRIDIKMNHLGVPHFIEA
;
A
#
# COMPACT_ATOMS: atom_id res chain seq x y z
N LYS A 1 9.60 -0.83 10.66
CA LYS A 1 9.53 -0.69 12.14
C LYS A 1 10.84 -0.21 12.77
N LYS A 2 12.02 -0.63 12.28
CA LYS A 2 13.34 -0.19 12.80
C LYS A 2 13.50 1.34 12.82
N ASN A 3 12.96 2.03 11.82
CA ASN A 3 13.04 3.48 11.67
C ASN A 3 11.74 4.20 12.11
N GLN A 4 10.87 3.54 12.86
CA GLN A 4 9.60 4.08 13.35
C GLN A 4 8.62 4.55 12.26
N ILE A 5 8.82 4.14 11.00
CA ILE A 5 7.87 4.42 9.92
C ILE A 5 6.61 3.58 10.12
N LYS A 6 5.47 4.26 10.18
CA LYS A 6 4.17 3.60 10.32
C LYS A 6 3.79 2.92 9.00
N THR A 7 3.63 1.61 9.04
CA THR A 7 3.14 0.76 7.95
C THR A 7 2.12 -0.24 8.48
N ALA A 8 1.35 -0.89 7.62
CA ALA A 8 0.47 -1.98 8.02
C ALA A 8 1.24 -3.09 8.74
N ASP A 9 0.60 -3.80 9.65
CA ASP A 9 1.17 -5.06 10.14
C ASP A 9 1.20 -6.07 9.02
N PHE A 10 2.28 -6.83 8.92
CA PHE A 10 2.51 -7.71 7.77
C PHE A 10 3.31 -8.95 8.12
N PHE A 11 3.17 -9.95 7.27
CA PHE A 11 4.01 -11.15 7.23
C PHE A 11 4.16 -11.64 5.78
N ILE A 12 5.08 -12.58 5.55
CA ILE A 12 5.26 -13.24 4.26
C ILE A 12 4.64 -14.63 4.37
N ALA A 13 3.99 -15.10 3.30
CA ALA A 13 3.36 -16.41 3.25
C ALA A 13 3.74 -17.19 1.99
N GLU A 14 3.96 -18.49 2.18
CA GLU A 14 4.06 -19.49 1.13
C GLU A 14 2.83 -20.43 1.16
N PRO A 15 2.47 -21.08 0.03
CA PRO A 15 1.36 -22.02 0.00
C PRO A 15 1.52 -23.16 1.02
N GLY A 16 0.48 -23.40 1.83
CA GLY A 16 0.47 -24.48 2.83
C GLY A 16 1.26 -24.21 4.12
N GLU A 17 1.84 -23.02 4.27
CA GLU A 17 2.61 -22.64 5.47
C GLU A 17 1.70 -22.48 6.70
N TYR A 18 0.48 -21.99 6.51
CA TYR A 18 -0.52 -21.78 7.55
C TYR A 18 -1.60 -22.84 7.47
N LEU A 19 -2.01 -23.42 8.60
CA LEU A 19 -2.92 -24.57 8.61
C LEU A 19 -4.40 -24.18 8.80
N ASN A 20 -4.64 -23.02 9.41
CA ASN A 20 -5.98 -22.53 9.70
C ASN A 20 -5.94 -21.03 10.10
N LYS A 21 -7.12 -20.44 10.32
CA LYS A 21 -7.26 -19.03 10.72
C LYS A 21 -6.46 -18.68 11.98
N LEU A 22 -6.36 -19.58 12.95
CA LEU A 22 -5.69 -19.31 14.23
C LEU A 22 -4.15 -19.24 14.10
N SER A 23 -3.58 -19.79 13.03
CA SER A 23 -2.15 -19.68 12.74
C SER A 23 -1.76 -18.37 12.05
N ILE A 24 -2.73 -17.58 11.57
CA ILE A 24 -2.49 -16.28 10.95
C ILE A 24 -2.14 -15.24 12.03
N PRO A 25 -1.00 -14.51 11.92
CA PRO A 25 -0.52 -13.62 12.99
C PRO A 25 -1.25 -12.28 13.09
N ILE A 26 -2.11 -11.93 12.12
CA ILE A 26 -2.90 -10.69 12.08
C ILE A 26 -4.34 -10.96 11.67
N ASP A 27 -5.27 -10.10 12.09
CA ASP A 27 -6.70 -10.30 11.87
C ASP A 27 -7.17 -9.96 10.44
N PHE A 28 -8.20 -10.66 9.99
CA PHE A 28 -8.92 -10.32 8.75
C PHE A 28 -9.75 -9.03 8.90
N PRO A 29 -9.98 -8.28 7.82
CA PRO A 29 -9.58 -8.56 6.43
C PRO A 29 -8.10 -8.29 6.18
N LEU A 30 -7.50 -9.08 5.27
CA LEU A 30 -6.10 -8.94 4.87
C LEU A 30 -5.99 -8.47 3.42
N PHE A 31 -4.90 -7.79 3.12
CA PHE A 31 -4.50 -7.46 1.76
C PHE A 31 -3.32 -8.34 1.34
N VAL A 32 -3.50 -9.12 0.28
CA VAL A 32 -2.53 -10.12 -0.18
C VAL A 32 -2.00 -9.75 -1.56
N LYS A 33 -0.70 -9.51 -1.66
CA LYS A 33 -0.03 -9.09 -2.89
C LYS A 33 1.31 -9.84 -3.06
N PRO A 34 1.90 -9.87 -4.26
CA PRO A 34 3.26 -10.39 -4.44
C PRO A 34 4.29 -9.63 -3.61
N VAL A 35 5.28 -10.35 -3.05
CA VAL A 35 6.40 -9.72 -2.32
C VAL A 35 7.26 -8.86 -3.24
N SER A 36 7.37 -9.24 -4.52
CA SER A 36 8.16 -8.55 -5.51
C SER A 36 7.33 -8.31 -6.77
N GLY A 37 7.57 -7.21 -7.43
CA GLY A 37 6.86 -6.77 -8.63
C GLY A 37 6.50 -5.29 -8.53
N GLY A 38 6.11 -4.69 -9.64
CA GLY A 38 5.67 -3.30 -9.75
C GLY A 38 4.34 -3.19 -10.47
N ASP A 39 3.85 -1.96 -10.69
CA ASP A 39 2.66 -1.65 -11.50
C ASP A 39 1.38 -2.38 -11.09
N SER A 40 1.22 -2.68 -9.81
CA SER A 40 0.08 -3.44 -9.28
C SER A 40 -0.11 -4.83 -9.92
N ILE A 41 0.95 -5.43 -10.50
CA ILE A 41 0.89 -6.78 -11.05
C ILE A 41 0.52 -7.77 -9.94
N GLY A 42 -0.51 -8.60 -10.19
CA GLY A 42 -1.03 -9.54 -9.19
C GLY A 42 -2.03 -8.95 -8.19
N ILE A 43 -2.26 -7.64 -8.21
CA ILE A 43 -3.29 -6.96 -7.41
C ILE A 43 -4.59 -6.90 -8.22
N ASN A 44 -5.69 -7.32 -7.59
CA ASN A 44 -7.04 -7.29 -8.14
C ASN A 44 -8.08 -7.34 -7.00
N SER A 45 -9.37 -7.42 -7.33
CA SER A 45 -10.45 -7.51 -6.33
C SER A 45 -10.27 -8.65 -5.30
N LYS A 46 -9.64 -9.77 -5.70
CA LYS A 46 -9.35 -10.91 -4.83
C LYS A 46 -8.12 -10.70 -3.93
N SER A 47 -7.47 -9.53 -3.98
CA SER A 47 -6.36 -9.21 -3.09
C SER A 47 -6.82 -8.85 -1.68
N ILE A 48 -8.09 -8.47 -1.50
CA ILE A 48 -8.71 -8.34 -0.17
C ILE A 48 -9.35 -9.68 0.17
N VAL A 49 -8.90 -10.29 1.26
CA VAL A 49 -9.39 -11.60 1.71
C VAL A 49 -10.01 -11.48 3.09
N HIS A 50 -11.15 -12.15 3.30
CA HIS A 50 -11.95 -12.05 4.51
C HIS A 50 -11.93 -13.31 5.36
N ASP A 51 -11.42 -14.40 4.79
CA ASP A 51 -11.33 -15.69 5.46
C ASP A 51 -10.10 -16.47 5.03
N PHE A 52 -9.84 -17.57 5.71
CA PHE A 52 -8.68 -18.40 5.51
C PHE A 52 -8.67 -19.08 4.13
N ALA A 53 -9.82 -19.51 3.61
CA ALA A 53 -9.91 -20.17 2.31
C ALA A 53 -9.57 -19.21 1.16
N ALA A 54 -10.06 -17.96 1.23
CA ALA A 54 -9.70 -16.91 0.28
C ALA A 54 -8.21 -16.54 0.37
N PHE A 55 -7.66 -16.48 1.58
CA PHE A 55 -6.23 -16.26 1.83
C PHE A 55 -5.37 -17.33 1.16
N GLU A 56 -5.58 -18.62 1.47
CA GLU A 56 -4.82 -19.72 0.88
C GLU A 56 -4.89 -19.72 -0.65
N LYS A 57 -6.09 -19.53 -1.19
CA LYS A 57 -6.29 -19.46 -2.63
C LYS A 57 -5.51 -18.32 -3.27
N LYS A 58 -5.46 -17.14 -2.63
CA LYS A 58 -4.71 -15.99 -3.16
C LYS A 58 -3.21 -16.19 -3.07
N VAL A 59 -2.71 -16.76 -1.97
CA VAL A 59 -1.28 -17.10 -1.81
C VAL A 59 -0.84 -18.09 -2.89
N LEU A 60 -1.63 -19.15 -3.11
CA LEU A 60 -1.36 -20.13 -4.16
C LEU A 60 -1.40 -19.52 -5.56
N ASP A 61 -2.38 -18.65 -5.86
CA ASP A 61 -2.50 -17.95 -7.15
C ASP A 61 -1.25 -17.09 -7.46
N ILE A 62 -0.73 -16.36 -6.46
CA ILE A 62 0.50 -15.58 -6.57
C ILE A 62 1.68 -16.51 -6.87
N LYS A 63 1.83 -17.61 -6.14
CA LYS A 63 2.92 -18.56 -6.34
C LYS A 63 2.91 -19.14 -7.75
N LEU A 64 1.75 -19.58 -8.22
CA LEU A 64 1.62 -20.22 -9.54
C LEU A 64 1.81 -19.25 -10.71
N LYS A 65 1.33 -18.00 -10.58
CA LYS A 65 1.36 -17.03 -11.68
C LYS A 65 2.64 -16.21 -11.74
N GLN A 66 3.29 -15.97 -10.59
CA GLN A 66 4.40 -15.03 -10.49
C GLN A 66 5.66 -15.64 -9.88
N ASN A 67 5.58 -16.89 -9.43
CA ASN A 67 6.69 -17.63 -8.83
C ASN A 67 7.37 -16.87 -7.68
N THR A 68 6.58 -16.16 -6.85
CA THR A 68 7.05 -15.41 -5.69
C THR A 68 6.21 -15.71 -4.46
N SER A 69 6.70 -15.34 -3.27
CA SER A 69 5.95 -15.37 -2.02
C SER A 69 4.87 -14.28 -2.00
N ALA A 70 3.89 -14.42 -1.15
CA ALA A 70 2.89 -13.40 -0.90
C ALA A 70 3.29 -12.51 0.30
N LEU A 71 3.21 -11.20 0.12
CA LEU A 71 3.19 -10.23 1.21
C LEU A 71 1.74 -10.06 1.66
N VAL A 72 1.50 -10.32 2.93
CA VAL A 72 0.18 -10.24 3.55
C VAL A 72 0.17 -9.11 4.56
N GLU A 73 -0.76 -8.19 4.40
CA GLU A 73 -0.84 -6.97 5.22
C GLU A 73 -2.24 -6.82 5.83
N THR A 74 -2.32 -6.15 6.97
CA THR A 74 -3.62 -5.63 7.45
C THR A 74 -4.24 -4.76 6.37
N TYR A 75 -5.50 -5.00 6.00
CA TYR A 75 -6.17 -4.19 5.00
C TYR A 75 -6.41 -2.76 5.49
N LEU A 76 -5.88 -1.79 4.76
CA LEU A 76 -6.08 -0.36 4.99
C LEU A 76 -7.28 0.13 4.16
N SER A 77 -8.39 0.46 4.81
CA SER A 77 -9.66 0.76 4.14
C SER A 77 -9.88 2.24 3.81
N GLY A 78 -8.97 3.12 4.22
CA GLY A 78 -9.08 4.54 3.99
C GLY A 78 -8.55 5.00 2.63
N LYS A 79 -8.48 6.31 2.44
CA LYS A 79 -8.02 6.96 1.22
C LYS A 79 -6.57 6.65 0.92
N GLU A 80 -6.24 6.66 -0.37
CA GLU A 80 -4.89 6.46 -0.89
C GLU A 80 -4.30 7.77 -1.40
N TYR A 81 -3.00 7.94 -1.17
CA TYR A 81 -2.26 9.15 -1.53
C TYR A 81 -0.93 8.76 -2.16
N SER A 82 -0.49 9.57 -3.10
CA SER A 82 0.86 9.52 -3.64
C SER A 82 1.57 10.82 -3.30
N VAL A 83 2.79 10.73 -2.79
CA VAL A 83 3.56 11.90 -2.35
C VAL A 83 4.86 11.98 -3.14
N GLY A 84 4.95 12.95 -4.04
CA GLY A 84 6.22 13.30 -4.66
C GLY A 84 7.15 13.92 -3.62
N ILE A 85 8.39 13.43 -3.56
CA ILE A 85 9.45 14.00 -2.71
C ILE A 85 10.56 14.47 -3.62
N PHE A 86 11.06 15.68 -3.38
CA PHE A 86 12.26 16.19 -4.03
C PHE A 86 13.10 17.00 -3.06
N GLU A 87 14.40 16.96 -3.28
CA GLU A 87 15.38 17.75 -2.55
C GLU A 87 15.53 19.11 -3.22
N ASP A 88 15.38 20.18 -2.44
CA ASP A 88 15.59 21.55 -2.89
C ASP A 88 17.09 21.78 -3.13
N SER A 89 17.45 22.23 -4.32
CA SER A 89 18.85 22.47 -4.72
C SER A 89 19.57 23.51 -3.87
N ASP A 90 18.83 24.48 -3.33
CA ASP A 90 19.43 25.65 -2.69
C ASP A 90 19.77 25.39 -1.21
N ASN A 91 18.97 24.56 -0.54
CA ASN A 91 19.07 24.33 0.90
C ASN A 91 19.06 22.87 1.33
N HIS A 92 19.03 21.94 0.38
CA HIS A 92 18.97 20.49 0.61
C HIS A 92 17.77 20.00 1.46
N ASN A 93 16.75 20.83 1.61
CA ASN A 93 15.53 20.45 2.32
C ASN A 93 14.61 19.60 1.44
N LEU A 94 14.05 18.54 2.00
CA LEU A 94 13.05 17.74 1.32
C LEU A 94 11.72 18.51 1.25
N LYS A 95 11.18 18.64 0.04
CA LYS A 95 9.81 19.11 -0.23
C LYS A 95 8.93 17.92 -0.56
N ALA A 96 7.68 17.99 -0.11
CA ALA A 96 6.68 16.95 -0.33
C ALA A 96 5.45 17.53 -1.02
N MET A 97 4.94 16.81 -2.00
CA MET A 97 3.75 17.18 -2.79
C MET A 97 2.71 16.04 -2.72
N PRO A 98 1.89 15.98 -1.66
CA PRO A 98 0.84 14.97 -1.55
C PRO A 98 -0.31 15.26 -2.51
N ILE A 99 -0.77 14.20 -3.17
CA ILE A 99 -2.01 14.15 -3.95
C ILE A 99 -2.86 12.98 -3.46
N GLU A 100 -4.18 13.10 -3.52
CA GLU A 100 -5.11 12.00 -3.27
C GLU A 100 -5.33 11.24 -4.57
N ILE A 101 -5.24 9.91 -4.50
CA ILE A 101 -5.58 9.00 -5.59
C ILE A 101 -6.97 8.42 -5.32
N SER A 102 -7.93 8.81 -6.14
CA SER A 102 -9.31 8.31 -6.03
C SER A 102 -9.62 7.34 -7.14
N VAL A 103 -10.12 6.17 -6.81
CA VAL A 103 -10.57 5.17 -7.76
C VAL A 103 -12.04 4.84 -7.53
N LYS A 104 -12.75 4.47 -8.59
CA LYS A 104 -14.14 4.01 -8.47
C LYS A 104 -14.17 2.71 -7.66
N ALA A 105 -15.09 2.62 -6.70
CA ALA A 105 -15.31 1.38 -5.97
C ALA A 105 -15.75 0.26 -6.92
N ASN A 106 -15.22 -0.94 -6.68
CA ASN A 106 -15.65 -2.15 -7.39
C ASN A 106 -17.07 -2.59 -6.93
N SER A 107 -17.57 -3.71 -7.46
CA SER A 107 -18.88 -4.26 -7.10
C SER A 107 -19.04 -4.65 -5.63
N GLU A 108 -17.93 -4.82 -4.92
CA GLU A 108 -17.86 -5.15 -3.48
C GLU A 108 -17.69 -3.91 -2.59
N GLY A 109 -17.63 -2.71 -3.20
CA GLY A 109 -17.46 -1.44 -2.49
C GLY A 109 -16.02 -1.06 -2.18
N TYR A 110 -15.02 -1.79 -2.65
CA TYR A 110 -13.61 -1.51 -2.39
C TYR A 110 -12.99 -0.60 -3.45
N GLN A 111 -12.22 0.37 -2.99
CA GLN A 111 -11.36 1.21 -3.83
C GLN A 111 -9.95 0.61 -3.86
N ILE A 112 -9.60 -0.04 -4.97
CA ILE A 112 -8.32 -0.71 -5.17
C ILE A 112 -7.66 -0.12 -6.40
N LEU A 113 -6.47 0.44 -6.25
CA LEU A 113 -5.62 0.87 -7.36
C LEU A 113 -4.94 -0.37 -7.96
N ASP A 114 -5.70 -1.14 -8.73
CA ASP A 114 -5.23 -2.38 -9.36
C ASP A 114 -4.58 -2.13 -10.73
N PHE A 115 -4.05 -3.20 -11.30
CA PHE A 115 -3.41 -3.16 -12.62
C PHE A 115 -4.34 -2.62 -13.73
N ASN A 116 -5.64 -2.96 -13.70
CA ASN A 116 -6.58 -2.51 -14.73
C ASN A 116 -6.90 -1.02 -14.61
N VAL A 117 -7.02 -0.50 -13.38
CA VAL A 117 -7.20 0.91 -13.11
C VAL A 117 -6.02 1.71 -13.67
N LYS A 118 -4.78 1.31 -13.31
CA LYS A 118 -3.55 1.96 -13.81
C LYS A 118 -3.41 1.84 -15.33
N LYS A 119 -3.67 0.66 -15.91
CA LYS A 119 -3.56 0.44 -17.36
C LYS A 119 -4.53 1.29 -18.17
N ASN A 120 -5.72 1.54 -17.64
CA ASN A 120 -6.78 2.28 -18.33
C ASN A 120 -6.81 3.77 -17.94
N ASP A 121 -5.91 4.23 -17.07
CA ASP A 121 -5.80 5.63 -16.61
C ASP A 121 -7.16 6.16 -16.09
N THR A 122 -7.82 5.35 -15.23
CA THR A 122 -9.17 5.66 -14.74
C THR A 122 -9.20 6.18 -13.30
N GLU A 123 -8.06 6.27 -12.64
CA GLU A 123 -7.90 6.97 -11.38
C GLU A 123 -8.05 8.48 -11.54
N ILE A 124 -8.51 9.12 -10.48
CA ILE A 124 -8.65 10.58 -10.42
C ILE A 124 -7.65 11.10 -9.41
N VAL A 125 -6.85 12.06 -9.86
CA VAL A 125 -5.90 12.77 -9.00
C VAL A 125 -6.55 14.03 -8.44
N LEU A 126 -6.55 14.16 -7.10
CA LEU A 126 -7.16 15.28 -6.39
C LEU A 126 -6.16 15.99 -5.49
N PRO A 127 -6.27 17.33 -5.33
CA PRO A 127 -5.44 18.05 -4.37
C PRO A 127 -5.84 17.70 -2.93
N VAL A 128 -4.86 17.59 -2.05
CA VAL A 128 -5.09 17.46 -0.59
C VAL A 128 -5.39 18.84 -0.02
N LYS A 129 -6.66 19.13 0.28
CA LYS A 129 -7.12 20.46 0.75
C LYS A 129 -7.00 20.64 2.26
N ASP A 130 -7.10 19.56 3.04
CA ASP A 130 -6.98 19.60 4.49
C ASP A 130 -5.52 19.77 4.88
N SER A 131 -5.20 20.87 5.58
CA SER A 131 -3.82 21.21 5.97
C SER A 131 -3.22 20.23 6.97
N LYS A 132 -4.03 19.65 7.86
CA LYS A 132 -3.56 18.65 8.82
C LYS A 132 -3.17 17.36 8.08
N ILE A 133 -4.05 16.87 7.21
CA ILE A 133 -3.77 15.69 6.37
C ILE A 133 -2.53 15.94 5.51
N PHE A 134 -2.45 17.10 4.85
CA PHE A 134 -1.27 17.47 4.04
C PHE A 134 0.03 17.38 4.84
N ASN A 135 0.06 17.92 6.06
CA ASN A 135 1.23 17.91 6.92
C ASN A 135 1.58 16.49 7.40
N ASP A 136 0.58 15.70 7.81
CA ASP A 136 0.78 14.32 8.27
C ASP A 136 1.35 13.42 7.15
N LEU A 137 0.81 13.55 5.93
CA LEU A 137 1.31 12.85 4.74
C LEU A 137 2.73 13.28 4.37
N SER A 138 2.97 14.60 4.35
CA SER A 138 4.29 15.17 4.04
C SER A 138 5.35 14.71 5.02
N LYS A 139 5.03 14.68 6.31
CA LYS A 139 5.93 14.20 7.35
C LYS A 139 6.26 12.72 7.17
N LEU A 140 5.23 11.86 7.07
CA LEU A 140 5.42 10.42 6.90
C LEU A 140 6.23 10.11 5.65
N ALA A 141 5.95 10.79 4.53
CA ALA A 141 6.65 10.57 3.28
C ALA A 141 8.13 10.96 3.35
N LYS A 142 8.46 12.11 3.94
CA LYS A 142 9.85 12.55 4.13
C LYS A 142 10.61 11.60 5.07
N ASP A 143 9.98 11.17 6.16
CA ASP A 143 10.57 10.22 7.11
C ASP A 143 10.84 8.87 6.43
N ALA A 144 9.89 8.36 5.64
CA ALA A 144 10.04 7.12 4.88
C ALA A 144 11.13 7.23 3.81
N PHE A 145 11.13 8.30 3.02
CA PHE A 145 12.13 8.55 1.99
C PHE A 145 13.57 8.57 2.58
N THR A 146 13.75 9.28 3.70
CA THR A 146 15.01 9.33 4.41
C THR A 146 15.43 7.97 4.96
N ALA A 147 14.46 7.24 5.56
CA ALA A 147 14.71 5.92 6.15
C ALA A 147 15.10 4.86 5.10
N LEU A 148 14.64 5.02 3.86
CA LEU A 148 15.01 4.18 2.71
C LEU A 148 16.31 4.59 2.04
N GLY A 149 16.93 5.70 2.48
CA GLY A 149 18.15 6.23 1.86
C GLY A 149 17.89 6.95 0.53
N GLY A 150 16.66 7.43 0.32
CA GLY A 150 16.27 8.18 -0.88
C GLY A 150 17.08 9.46 -1.04
N LYS A 151 17.39 9.81 -2.29
CA LYS A 151 18.13 11.02 -2.65
C LYS A 151 17.49 11.68 -3.85
N SER A 152 17.59 13.00 -3.92
CA SER A 152 17.15 13.85 -5.01
C SER A 152 15.64 13.82 -5.29
N LEU A 153 15.09 12.73 -5.78
CA LEU A 153 13.68 12.61 -6.17
C LEU A 153 13.15 11.20 -5.85
N GLY A 154 11.89 11.11 -5.44
CA GLY A 154 11.18 9.85 -5.28
C GLY A 154 9.69 10.04 -5.08
N ARG A 155 8.97 8.92 -5.00
CA ARG A 155 7.54 8.86 -4.72
C ARG A 155 7.29 7.93 -3.55
N ILE A 156 6.45 8.34 -2.64
CA ILE A 156 6.01 7.55 -1.49
C ILE A 156 4.50 7.39 -1.58
N ASP A 157 4.04 6.15 -1.65
CA ASP A 157 2.63 5.82 -1.67
C ASP A 157 2.15 5.52 -0.23
N ILE A 158 1.04 6.13 0.16
CA ILE A 158 0.49 6.13 1.52
C ILE A 158 -1.00 5.78 1.46
N LYS A 159 -1.45 4.92 2.37
CA LYS A 159 -2.88 4.61 2.53
C LYS A 159 -3.31 4.82 3.96
N MET A 160 -4.51 5.37 4.16
CA MET A 160 -5.07 5.54 5.50
C MET A 160 -5.75 4.26 5.97
N ASN A 161 -5.71 4.03 7.27
CA ASN A 161 -6.59 3.04 7.90
C ASN A 161 -8.02 3.60 8.08
N HIS A 162 -8.93 2.81 8.66
CA HIS A 162 -10.32 3.21 8.94
C HIS A 162 -10.46 4.40 9.91
N LEU A 163 -9.42 4.72 10.68
CA LEU A 163 -9.38 5.87 11.60
C LEU A 163 -8.76 7.12 10.95
N GLY A 164 -8.43 7.09 9.66
CA GLY A 164 -7.78 8.20 8.96
C GLY A 164 -6.30 8.38 9.33
N VAL A 165 -5.65 7.35 9.88
CA VAL A 165 -4.22 7.40 10.19
C VAL A 165 -3.41 6.94 8.98
N PRO A 166 -2.43 7.74 8.49
CA PRO A 166 -1.64 7.39 7.31
C PRO A 166 -0.60 6.29 7.61
N HIS A 167 -0.45 5.38 6.66
CA HIS A 167 0.52 4.27 6.66
C HIS A 167 1.27 4.24 5.34
N PHE A 168 2.58 4.11 5.41
CA PHE A 168 3.43 3.85 4.25
C PHE A 168 3.08 2.49 3.63
N ILE A 169 2.99 2.42 2.30
CA ILE A 169 2.72 1.18 1.57
C ILE A 169 3.75 0.85 0.50
N GLU A 170 4.33 1.85 -0.18
CA GLU A 170 5.29 1.62 -1.27
C GLU A 170 6.18 2.87 -1.50
N ALA A 171 7.36 2.65 -2.15
CA ALA A 171 8.30 3.71 -2.57
C ALA A 171 8.89 3.39 -3.95
#